data_9766012fc4adcf4e9a50dffb794e5d58
#
_entry.id   9766012fc4adcf4e9a50dffb794e5d58
#
_cell.length_a   1.000
_cell.length_b   1.000
_cell.length_c   1.000
_cell.angle_alpha   90.00
_cell.angle_beta   90.00
_cell.angle_gamma   90.00
#
_symmetry.space_group_name_H-M   'P 1'
#
loop_
_entity.id
_entity.type
_entity.pdbx_description
1 polymer ?
#
loop_
_entity_poly.entity_id
_entity_poly.type
_entity_poly.pdbx_seq_one_letter_code
_entity_poly.pdbx_strand_id
1 'polypeptide(L)'
;RERIGRENRPKPFLCGKKTAYSVMTDWNPAEMIGIRPKPLALSLYREIITDNVWAYQRDNYGYRNLRSFPLMVDLGGLPYIDVRVSFNSFVPAELDEKISDRLVNYYLNCLAEEPSKHDKVEFDIVFSCYTLDLPERIQILKAYGFSDKDIQEIVTALRNVTNTIINTETGLWRRDYQKIEMLEERYQGIINSDMGEVEKIYWLIEDCKRYGTLPFAGLARGAFIAVQMLESMVRKEIISREDYQDFMNDVNTVSSNMKHDFNALSRKEFIKKYGHLRPGTYDINSMRYDEAPDLYFDWNDTRNFSGGGADEFIKKFSLSIDQMHR
;
A
#
# COMPACT_ATOMS: atom_id res chain seq x y z
N ARG A 1 -2.57 30.09 -4.30
CA ARG A 1 -2.10 30.02 -5.70
C ARG A 1 -0.58 30.08 -5.80
N GLU A 2 0.11 31.00 -5.12
CA GLU A 2 1.58 31.13 -5.15
C GLU A 2 2.29 29.86 -4.64
N ARG A 3 1.81 29.25 -3.55
CA ARG A 3 2.37 28.00 -3.02
C ARG A 3 2.26 26.86 -4.04
N ILE A 4 1.11 26.68 -4.67
CA ILE A 4 0.90 25.68 -5.74
C ILE A 4 1.85 25.93 -6.90
N GLY A 5 2.05 27.22 -7.30
CA GLY A 5 2.97 27.60 -8.35
C GLY A 5 4.43 27.26 -8.02
N ARG A 6 4.84 27.39 -6.75
CA ARG A 6 6.18 26.99 -6.29
C ARG A 6 6.37 25.48 -6.26
N GLU A 7 5.41 24.76 -5.72
CA GLU A 7 5.44 23.30 -5.62
C GLU A 7 5.44 22.63 -7.02
N ASN A 8 4.82 23.26 -8.00
CA ASN A 8 4.73 22.75 -9.37
C ASN A 8 6.03 22.92 -10.19
N ARG A 9 7.04 23.62 -9.65
CA ARG A 9 8.32 23.76 -10.34
C ARG A 9 9.12 22.45 -10.32
N PRO A 10 9.98 22.20 -11.33
CA PRO A 10 10.95 21.11 -11.27
C PRO A 10 11.77 21.18 -9.98
N LYS A 11 12.00 20.05 -9.34
CA LYS A 11 12.82 19.93 -8.13
C LYS A 11 14.06 19.11 -8.45
N PRO A 12 15.26 19.47 -7.94
CA PRO A 12 16.44 18.62 -8.07
C PRO A 12 16.17 17.22 -7.53
N PHE A 13 16.72 16.20 -8.17
CA PHE A 13 16.60 14.79 -7.76
C PHE A 13 15.20 14.19 -7.80
N LEU A 14 14.23 14.89 -8.39
CA LEU A 14 12.86 14.44 -8.59
C LEU A 14 12.50 14.47 -10.07
N CYS A 15 12.18 13.33 -10.64
CA CYS A 15 11.71 13.20 -12.02
C CYS A 15 10.33 13.84 -12.21
N GLY A 16 10.07 14.33 -13.43
CA GLY A 16 8.79 14.94 -13.80
C GLY A 16 8.81 16.47 -13.75
N LYS A 17 8.28 17.08 -14.81
CA LYS A 17 8.30 18.53 -15.04
C LYS A 17 7.25 19.29 -14.22
N LYS A 18 6.10 18.66 -13.96
CA LYS A 18 4.95 19.24 -13.25
C LYS A 18 4.45 18.25 -12.24
N THR A 19 3.56 18.68 -11.35
CA THR A 19 2.84 17.77 -10.47
C THR A 19 1.33 17.96 -10.60
N ALA A 20 0.56 16.99 -10.13
CA ALA A 20 -0.85 17.08 -9.80
C ALA A 20 -1.04 16.86 -8.29
N TYR A 21 -2.20 17.22 -7.77
CA TYR A 21 -2.57 17.04 -6.38
C TYR A 21 -3.83 16.19 -6.29
N SER A 22 -3.80 15.16 -5.48
CA SER A 22 -4.94 14.25 -5.30
C SER A 22 -5.13 13.95 -3.83
N VAL A 23 -6.34 13.67 -3.42
CA VAL A 23 -6.69 13.26 -2.05
C VAL A 23 -6.79 11.74 -1.90
N MET A 24 -6.72 10.99 -3.02
CA MET A 24 -6.94 9.55 -3.06
C MET A 24 -5.70 8.74 -3.50
N THR A 25 -4.75 9.41 -4.16
CA THR A 25 -3.55 8.74 -4.68
C THR A 25 -2.63 8.32 -3.55
N ASP A 26 -2.15 7.08 -3.58
CA ASP A 26 -1.15 6.53 -2.63
C ASP A 26 -1.53 6.88 -1.17
N TRP A 27 -1.30 6.07 -0.19
CA TRP A 27 -1.67 6.36 1.22
C TRP A 27 -2.99 7.14 1.49
N ASN A 28 -3.75 7.47 0.50
CA ASN A 28 -5.12 7.97 0.48
C ASN A 28 -5.54 8.79 1.73
N PRO A 29 -5.07 10.03 1.89
CA PRO A 29 -5.39 10.82 3.09
C PRO A 29 -6.89 11.05 3.29
N ALA A 30 -7.69 11.09 2.22
CA ALA A 30 -9.13 11.28 2.34
C ALA A 30 -9.81 10.12 3.08
N GLU A 31 -9.36 8.89 2.86
CA GLU A 31 -9.87 7.71 3.57
C GLU A 31 -9.26 7.55 4.96
N MET A 32 -7.97 7.88 5.11
CA MET A 32 -7.25 7.66 6.37
C MET A 32 -7.61 8.68 7.45
N ILE A 33 -7.73 9.95 7.10
CA ILE A 33 -7.92 11.05 8.06
C ILE A 33 -9.06 12.02 7.70
N GLY A 34 -9.73 11.79 6.57
CA GLY A 34 -10.80 12.65 6.06
C GLY A 34 -10.30 13.82 5.20
N ILE A 35 -11.22 14.38 4.40
CA ILE A 35 -10.93 15.50 3.49
C ILE A 35 -10.56 16.77 4.25
N ARG A 36 -11.10 16.95 5.47
CA ARG A 36 -10.85 18.09 6.35
C ARG A 36 -10.47 17.60 7.74
N PRO A 37 -9.28 17.02 7.90
CA PRO A 37 -8.84 16.47 9.18
C PRO A 37 -8.66 17.57 10.24
N LYS A 38 -8.82 17.18 11.49
CA LYS A 38 -8.42 18.04 12.62
C LYS A 38 -6.89 18.15 12.67
N PRO A 39 -6.33 19.24 13.23
CA PRO A 39 -4.89 19.48 13.25
C PRO A 39 -4.05 18.32 13.82
N LEU A 40 -4.51 17.68 14.89
CA LEU A 40 -3.81 16.53 15.48
C LEU A 40 -3.77 15.32 14.51
N ALA A 41 -4.89 15.00 13.88
CA ALA A 41 -4.94 13.91 12.91
C ALA A 41 -3.99 14.18 11.72
N LEU A 42 -3.99 15.42 11.21
CA LEU A 42 -3.10 15.84 10.13
C LEU A 42 -1.62 15.74 10.54
N SER A 43 -1.25 16.21 11.74
CA SER A 43 0.14 16.17 12.21
C SER A 43 0.62 14.74 12.50
N LEU A 44 -0.22 13.89 13.10
CA LEU A 44 0.09 12.48 13.32
C LEU A 44 0.26 11.74 11.99
N TYR A 45 -0.64 11.93 11.03
CA TYR A 45 -0.55 11.30 9.72
C TYR A 45 0.74 11.67 8.99
N ARG A 46 1.16 12.93 9.08
CA ARG A 46 2.46 13.38 8.57
C ARG A 46 3.61 12.67 9.24
N GLU A 47 3.64 12.69 10.57
CA GLU A 47 4.73 12.14 11.37
C GLU A 47 4.90 10.64 11.18
N ILE A 48 3.79 9.89 11.21
CA ILE A 48 3.85 8.43 11.19
C ILE A 48 3.88 7.82 9.77
N ILE A 49 3.54 8.62 8.73
CA ILE A 49 3.45 8.11 7.35
C ILE A 49 4.19 9.04 6.37
N THR A 50 3.62 10.23 6.09
CA THR A 50 3.85 10.92 4.82
C THR A 50 5.08 11.82 4.77
N ASP A 51 5.65 12.23 5.92
CA ASP A 51 6.84 13.08 5.89
C ASP A 51 8.08 12.30 5.44
N ASN A 52 8.29 11.05 5.94
CA ASN A 52 9.43 10.26 5.51
C ASN A 52 9.28 8.73 5.63
N VAL A 53 8.42 8.20 6.51
CA VAL A 53 8.33 6.73 6.75
C VAL A 53 7.95 5.96 5.49
N TRP A 54 7.00 6.46 4.72
CA TRP A 54 6.60 5.92 3.42
C TRP A 54 7.79 5.77 2.46
N ALA A 55 8.68 6.76 2.43
CA ALA A 55 9.85 6.79 1.54
C ALA A 55 10.95 5.82 1.99
N TYR A 56 11.10 5.59 3.30
CA TYR A 56 11.99 4.54 3.81
C TYR A 56 11.58 3.16 3.31
N GLN A 57 10.28 2.87 3.29
CA GLN A 57 9.82 1.58 2.78
C GLN A 57 10.11 1.43 1.29
N ARG A 58 9.86 2.45 0.47
CA ARG A 58 10.12 2.43 -0.98
C ARG A 58 11.61 2.19 -1.26
N ASP A 59 12.48 2.96 -0.63
CA ASP A 59 13.93 2.82 -0.78
C ASP A 59 14.43 1.45 -0.31
N ASN A 60 13.96 0.96 0.84
CA ASN A 60 14.31 -0.36 1.34
C ASN A 60 13.89 -1.49 0.41
N TYR A 61 12.88 -1.28 -0.44
CA TYR A 61 12.35 -2.27 -1.38
C TYR A 61 12.95 -2.13 -2.80
N GLY A 62 13.91 -1.21 -2.99
CA GLY A 62 14.64 -1.07 -4.25
C GLY A 62 14.03 -0.04 -5.23
N TYR A 63 13.10 0.78 -4.77
CA TYR A 63 12.61 1.94 -5.50
C TYR A 63 13.43 3.19 -5.19
N ARG A 64 13.19 4.28 -5.92
CA ARG A 64 13.92 5.56 -5.74
C ARG A 64 13.85 6.05 -4.30
N ASN A 65 14.98 6.58 -3.81
CA ASN A 65 15.07 7.20 -2.50
C ASN A 65 14.44 8.60 -2.50
N LEU A 66 13.31 8.73 -1.85
CA LEU A 66 12.53 9.98 -1.75
C LEU A 66 12.42 10.53 -0.32
N ARG A 67 13.34 10.15 0.58
CA ARG A 67 13.28 10.53 1.99
C ARG A 67 13.27 12.04 2.25
N SER A 68 13.77 12.83 1.30
CA SER A 68 13.76 14.30 1.38
C SER A 68 12.52 14.96 0.81
N PHE A 69 11.57 14.18 0.29
CA PHE A 69 10.36 14.68 -0.35
C PHE A 69 9.14 14.19 0.41
N PRO A 70 8.47 15.05 1.19
CA PRO A 70 7.19 14.69 1.80
C PRO A 70 6.17 14.29 0.73
N LEU A 71 5.46 13.20 0.97
CA LEU A 71 4.42 12.72 0.05
C LEU A 71 3.21 13.67 0.03
N MET A 72 2.85 14.17 1.22
CA MET A 72 1.67 14.98 1.41
C MET A 72 2.00 16.46 1.53
N VAL A 73 1.22 17.28 0.86
CA VAL A 73 1.22 18.74 0.93
C VAL A 73 -0.06 19.23 1.60
N ASP A 74 0.09 20.02 2.65
CA ASP A 74 -1.03 20.70 3.29
C ASP A 74 -1.34 21.99 2.53
N LEU A 75 -2.54 22.11 1.99
CA LEU A 75 -3.04 23.32 1.33
C LEU A 75 -4.22 23.90 2.13
N GLY A 76 -3.91 24.70 3.14
CA GLY A 76 -4.92 25.35 3.97
C GLY A 76 -5.67 24.38 4.90
N GLY A 77 -4.98 23.42 5.48
CA GLY A 77 -5.54 22.37 6.33
C GLY A 77 -6.15 21.19 5.56
N LEU A 78 -6.07 21.20 4.22
CA LEU A 78 -6.54 20.10 3.37
C LEU A 78 -5.35 19.26 2.91
N PRO A 79 -5.37 17.94 3.14
CA PRO A 79 -4.28 17.04 2.78
C PRO A 79 -4.35 16.66 1.29
N TYR A 80 -3.26 16.88 0.58
CA TYR A 80 -3.11 16.48 -0.81
C TYR A 80 -1.82 15.70 -1.01
N ILE A 81 -1.86 14.63 -1.75
CA ILE A 81 -0.68 13.92 -2.22
C ILE A 81 -0.05 14.69 -3.40
N ASP A 82 1.26 14.92 -3.33
CA ASP A 82 2.06 15.33 -4.50
C ASP A 82 2.22 14.11 -5.40
N VAL A 83 1.44 14.05 -6.49
CA VAL A 83 1.39 12.89 -7.38
C VAL A 83 2.72 12.64 -8.07
N ARG A 84 3.49 13.69 -8.36
CA ARG A 84 4.85 13.54 -8.91
C ARG A 84 5.78 12.82 -7.93
N VAL A 85 5.71 13.16 -6.65
CA VAL A 85 6.47 12.47 -5.59
C VAL A 85 6.02 11.02 -5.49
N SER A 86 4.71 10.77 -5.46
CA SER A 86 4.16 9.40 -5.48
C SER A 86 4.66 8.60 -6.68
N PHE A 87 4.57 9.13 -7.89
CA PHE A 87 4.97 8.42 -9.11
C PHE A 87 6.47 8.10 -9.18
N ASN A 88 7.31 8.97 -8.65
CA ASN A 88 8.75 8.67 -8.49
C ASN A 88 8.98 7.46 -7.59
N SER A 89 8.09 7.21 -6.60
CA SER A 89 8.24 6.12 -5.65
C SER A 89 7.97 4.72 -6.23
N PHE A 90 7.45 4.63 -7.45
CA PHE A 90 7.25 3.38 -8.17
C PHE A 90 8.36 3.10 -9.20
N VAL A 91 9.29 4.01 -9.35
CA VAL A 91 10.43 3.84 -10.27
C VAL A 91 11.54 3.05 -9.56
N PRO A 92 12.04 1.93 -10.14
CA PRO A 92 13.20 1.22 -9.59
C PRO A 92 14.41 2.13 -9.44
N ALA A 93 15.16 1.98 -8.33
CA ALA A 93 16.31 2.83 -8.01
C ALA A 93 17.47 2.70 -9.03
N GLU A 94 17.61 1.52 -9.64
CA GLU A 94 18.68 1.22 -10.61
C GLU A 94 18.41 1.76 -12.02
N LEU A 95 17.18 2.25 -12.30
CA LEU A 95 16.82 2.70 -13.64
C LEU A 95 17.51 4.04 -14.00
N ASP A 96 17.97 4.15 -15.25
CA ASP A 96 18.61 5.38 -15.77
C ASP A 96 17.73 6.62 -15.53
N GLU A 97 18.37 7.75 -15.16
CA GLU A 97 17.66 8.96 -14.75
C GLU A 97 16.83 9.57 -15.91
N LYS A 98 17.29 9.48 -17.16
CA LYS A 98 16.55 10.01 -18.32
C LYS A 98 15.34 9.14 -18.63
N ILE A 99 15.48 7.83 -18.49
CA ILE A 99 14.36 6.89 -18.64
C ILE A 99 13.35 7.13 -17.52
N SER A 100 13.82 7.29 -16.29
CA SER A 100 12.99 7.59 -15.11
C SER A 100 12.20 8.88 -15.28
N ASP A 101 12.84 9.97 -15.74
CA ASP A 101 12.14 11.25 -15.95
C ASP A 101 11.05 11.14 -17.03
N ARG A 102 11.35 10.46 -18.13
CA ARG A 102 10.34 10.22 -19.19
C ARG A 102 9.19 9.36 -18.70
N LEU A 103 9.47 8.33 -17.90
CA LEU A 103 8.48 7.43 -17.36
C LEU A 103 7.55 8.15 -16.38
N VAL A 104 8.07 8.97 -15.47
CA VAL A 104 7.26 9.76 -14.54
C VAL A 104 6.40 10.78 -15.30
N ASN A 105 6.96 11.45 -16.33
CA ASN A 105 6.16 12.35 -17.17
C ASN A 105 5.04 11.63 -17.93
N TYR A 106 5.29 10.41 -18.40
CA TYR A 106 4.28 9.56 -19.01
C TYR A 106 3.14 9.27 -18.00
N TYR A 107 3.44 8.83 -16.80
CA TYR A 107 2.44 8.57 -15.76
C TYR A 107 1.61 9.81 -15.42
N LEU A 108 2.27 10.98 -15.28
CA LEU A 108 1.57 12.24 -15.01
C LEU A 108 0.63 12.64 -16.14
N ASN A 109 0.99 12.39 -17.40
CA ASN A 109 0.14 12.63 -18.55
C ASN A 109 -1.06 11.68 -18.56
N CYS A 110 -0.86 10.38 -18.30
CA CYS A 110 -1.96 9.41 -18.20
C CYS A 110 -3.00 9.81 -17.14
N LEU A 111 -2.54 10.26 -15.97
CA LEU A 111 -3.47 10.73 -14.93
C LEU A 111 -4.17 12.05 -15.32
N ALA A 112 -3.48 12.95 -16.03
CA ALA A 112 -4.08 14.19 -16.50
C ALA A 112 -5.15 13.95 -17.57
N GLU A 113 -4.98 12.93 -18.41
CA GLU A 113 -5.95 12.51 -19.41
C GLU A 113 -7.16 11.79 -18.78
N GLU A 114 -6.93 10.99 -17.73
CA GLU A 114 -7.97 10.24 -17.01
C GLU A 114 -7.93 10.50 -15.49
N PRO A 115 -8.35 11.66 -15.00
CA PRO A 115 -8.26 12.03 -13.58
C PRO A 115 -9.07 11.11 -12.64
N SER A 116 -10.07 10.40 -13.16
CA SER A 116 -10.87 9.43 -12.40
C SER A 116 -10.06 8.22 -11.90
N LYS A 117 -8.87 7.98 -12.46
CA LYS A 117 -7.96 6.91 -12.03
C LYS A 117 -7.08 7.26 -10.82
N HIS A 118 -7.30 8.39 -10.17
CA HIS A 118 -6.46 8.89 -9.09
C HIS A 118 -6.43 7.99 -7.83
N ASP A 119 -7.41 7.14 -7.63
CA ASP A 119 -7.49 6.14 -6.56
C ASP A 119 -6.94 4.76 -6.98
N LYS A 120 -6.65 4.55 -8.28
CA LYS A 120 -6.20 3.28 -8.88
C LYS A 120 -4.87 3.40 -9.60
N VAL A 121 -4.07 4.40 -9.29
CA VAL A 121 -2.83 4.71 -10.03
C VAL A 121 -1.88 3.53 -10.11
N GLU A 122 -1.80 2.72 -9.07
CA GLU A 122 -0.90 1.58 -9.02
C GLU A 122 -1.32 0.42 -9.94
N PHE A 123 -2.62 0.29 -10.22
CA PHE A 123 -3.15 -0.77 -11.08
C PHE A 123 -3.32 -0.30 -12.54
N ASP A 124 -3.69 0.98 -12.73
CA ASP A 124 -4.15 1.48 -14.03
C ASP A 124 -3.16 2.42 -14.73
N ILE A 125 -2.18 2.98 -14.00
CA ILE A 125 -1.27 4.00 -14.56
C ILE A 125 0.19 3.57 -14.48
N VAL A 126 0.70 3.24 -13.29
CA VAL A 126 2.13 2.98 -13.10
C VAL A 126 2.49 1.51 -13.31
N PHE A 127 3.70 1.28 -13.82
CA PHE A 127 4.30 -0.04 -13.79
C PHE A 127 5.09 -0.17 -12.47
N SER A 128 4.47 -0.74 -11.44
CA SER A 128 5.05 -0.82 -10.09
C SER A 128 5.79 -2.13 -9.81
N CYS A 129 5.55 -3.17 -10.61
CA CYS A 129 6.17 -4.49 -10.47
C CYS A 129 6.20 -5.23 -11.81
N TYR A 130 6.96 -6.33 -11.86
CA TYR A 130 6.89 -7.27 -12.96
C TYR A 130 5.65 -8.16 -12.85
N THR A 131 4.95 -8.36 -13.97
CA THR A 131 3.85 -9.30 -14.13
C THR A 131 4.04 -10.09 -15.42
N LEU A 132 3.34 -11.24 -15.57
CA LEU A 132 3.53 -12.12 -16.74
C LEU A 132 3.14 -11.46 -18.06
N ASP A 133 2.26 -10.48 -18.04
CA ASP A 133 1.80 -9.71 -19.20
C ASP A 133 2.52 -8.36 -19.36
N LEU A 134 3.45 -8.02 -18.48
CA LEU A 134 4.17 -6.76 -18.54
C LEU A 134 4.93 -6.56 -19.87
N PRO A 135 5.61 -7.59 -20.44
CA PRO A 135 6.35 -7.42 -21.69
C PRO A 135 5.48 -6.93 -22.86
N GLU A 136 4.20 -7.32 -22.88
CA GLU A 136 3.24 -6.87 -23.89
C GLU A 136 2.63 -5.50 -23.51
N ARG A 137 2.18 -5.33 -22.28
CA ARG A 137 1.54 -4.08 -21.81
C ARG A 137 2.44 -2.89 -21.94
N ILE A 138 3.73 -3.03 -21.62
CA ILE A 138 4.70 -1.93 -21.61
C ILE A 138 5.04 -1.43 -23.01
N GLN A 139 4.69 -2.16 -24.08
CA GLN A 139 4.95 -1.73 -25.46
C GLN A 139 4.25 -0.41 -25.83
N ILE A 140 3.21 -0.03 -25.07
CA ILE A 140 2.55 1.27 -25.21
C ILE A 140 3.55 2.44 -25.09
N LEU A 141 4.64 2.28 -24.35
CA LEU A 141 5.66 3.29 -24.18
C LEU A 141 6.37 3.67 -25.49
N LYS A 142 6.35 2.80 -26.50
CA LYS A 142 6.89 3.13 -27.84
C LYS A 142 6.21 4.34 -28.46
N ALA A 143 4.90 4.47 -28.29
CA ALA A 143 4.14 5.63 -28.75
C ALA A 143 4.58 6.94 -28.06
N TYR A 144 5.25 6.84 -26.92
CA TYR A 144 5.79 7.97 -26.14
C TYR A 144 7.29 8.11 -26.30
N GLY A 145 7.87 7.51 -27.33
CA GLY A 145 9.26 7.67 -27.76
C GLY A 145 10.29 6.83 -26.98
N PHE A 146 9.86 5.80 -26.22
CA PHE A 146 10.80 4.85 -25.62
C PHE A 146 11.28 3.85 -26.65
N SER A 147 12.61 3.61 -26.67
CA SER A 147 13.21 2.58 -27.51
C SER A 147 13.00 1.18 -26.94
N ASP A 148 13.21 0.14 -27.76
CA ASP A 148 13.18 -1.25 -27.28
C ASP A 148 14.21 -1.47 -26.15
N LYS A 149 15.35 -0.79 -26.19
CA LYS A 149 16.37 -0.83 -25.15
C LYS A 149 15.85 -0.24 -23.84
N ASP A 150 15.20 0.93 -23.89
CA ASP A 150 14.62 1.58 -22.70
C ASP A 150 13.56 0.66 -22.05
N ILE A 151 12.70 0.07 -22.89
CA ILE A 151 11.64 -0.85 -22.43
C ILE A 151 12.26 -2.09 -21.77
N GLN A 152 13.28 -2.68 -22.38
CA GLN A 152 13.95 -3.84 -21.81
C GLN A 152 14.63 -3.51 -20.47
N GLU A 153 15.21 -2.30 -20.34
CA GLU A 153 15.80 -1.83 -19.09
C GLU A 153 14.74 -1.68 -17.99
N ILE A 154 13.59 -1.08 -18.30
CA ILE A 154 12.47 -0.95 -17.37
C ILE A 154 11.96 -2.34 -16.94
N VAL A 155 11.74 -3.25 -17.86
CA VAL A 155 11.26 -4.62 -17.58
C VAL A 155 12.24 -5.36 -16.66
N THR A 156 13.54 -5.24 -16.94
CA THR A 156 14.58 -5.89 -16.15
C THR A 156 14.63 -5.33 -14.73
N ALA A 157 14.62 -3.99 -14.58
CA ALA A 157 14.62 -3.33 -13.28
C ALA A 157 13.38 -3.70 -12.44
N LEU A 158 12.19 -3.70 -13.04
CA LEU A 158 10.95 -4.13 -12.37
C LEU A 158 10.99 -5.60 -11.95
N ARG A 159 11.57 -6.49 -12.79
CA ARG A 159 11.74 -7.91 -12.45
C ARG A 159 12.67 -8.08 -11.26
N ASN A 160 13.80 -7.36 -11.23
CA ASN A 160 14.76 -7.43 -10.13
C ASN A 160 14.11 -6.99 -8.81
N VAL A 161 13.43 -5.85 -8.80
CA VAL A 161 12.71 -5.36 -7.61
C VAL A 161 11.65 -6.37 -7.18
N THR A 162 10.84 -6.87 -8.09
CA THR A 162 9.79 -7.84 -7.78
C THR A 162 10.36 -9.09 -7.14
N ASN A 163 11.38 -9.70 -7.74
CA ASN A 163 12.02 -10.92 -7.22
C ASN A 163 12.63 -10.70 -5.84
N THR A 164 13.25 -9.54 -5.59
CA THR A 164 13.81 -9.20 -4.28
C THR A 164 12.71 -9.11 -3.20
N ILE A 165 11.54 -8.62 -3.57
CA ILE A 165 10.43 -8.47 -2.63
C ILE A 165 9.76 -9.81 -2.31
N ILE A 166 9.40 -10.59 -3.36
CA ILE A 166 8.51 -11.76 -3.19
C ILE A 166 9.24 -13.10 -2.94
N ASN A 167 10.56 -13.13 -3.00
CA ASN A 167 11.30 -14.37 -2.80
C ASN A 167 10.84 -15.11 -1.52
N THR A 168 10.55 -16.41 -1.65
CA THR A 168 9.97 -17.21 -0.55
C THR A 168 10.93 -17.46 0.59
N GLU A 169 12.25 -17.42 0.35
CA GLU A 169 13.28 -17.70 1.36
C GLU A 169 13.88 -16.41 1.93
N THR A 170 14.22 -15.47 1.07
CA THR A 170 15.00 -14.27 1.41
C THR A 170 14.26 -12.96 1.16
N GLY A 171 12.99 -13.03 0.74
CA GLY A 171 12.21 -11.86 0.36
C GLY A 171 12.05 -10.83 1.48
N LEU A 172 12.03 -9.58 1.09
CA LEU A 172 11.96 -8.44 2.02
C LEU A 172 10.69 -8.47 2.89
N TRP A 173 9.60 -9.02 2.38
CA TRP A 173 8.35 -9.19 3.11
C TRP A 173 8.51 -9.98 4.41
N ARG A 174 9.41 -10.99 4.45
CA ARG A 174 9.64 -11.80 5.65
C ARG A 174 10.23 -10.98 6.79
N ARG A 175 11.16 -10.09 6.49
CA ARG A 175 11.77 -9.19 7.47
C ARG A 175 10.76 -8.22 8.06
N ASP A 176 9.85 -7.75 7.23
CA ASP A 176 8.79 -6.85 7.66
C ASP A 176 7.73 -7.59 8.48
N TYR A 177 7.37 -8.83 8.12
CA TYR A 177 6.50 -9.67 8.93
C TYR A 177 7.05 -9.88 10.36
N GLN A 178 8.33 -10.21 10.48
CA GLN A 178 8.98 -10.37 11.79
C GLN A 178 8.97 -9.10 12.65
N LYS A 179 9.06 -7.93 12.04
CA LYS A 179 8.97 -6.65 12.78
C LYS A 179 7.58 -6.44 13.38
N ILE A 180 6.51 -6.84 12.67
CA ILE A 180 5.15 -6.72 13.20
C ILE A 180 4.95 -7.62 14.43
N GLU A 181 5.51 -8.83 14.43
CA GLU A 181 5.47 -9.70 15.59
C GLU A 181 6.13 -9.08 16.83
N MET A 182 7.20 -8.30 16.64
CA MET A 182 7.87 -7.57 17.72
C MET A 182 7.06 -6.40 18.29
N LEU A 183 6.07 -5.87 17.54
CA LEU A 183 5.34 -4.66 17.95
C LEU A 183 4.56 -4.87 19.25
N GLU A 184 3.94 -6.03 19.42
CA GLU A 184 3.17 -6.35 20.64
C GLU A 184 4.07 -6.40 21.87
N GLU A 185 5.22 -7.09 21.78
CA GLU A 185 6.19 -7.16 22.88
C GLU A 185 6.69 -5.77 23.28
N ARG A 186 7.03 -4.94 22.31
CA ARG A 186 7.48 -3.56 22.54
C ARG A 186 6.39 -2.69 23.16
N TYR A 187 5.16 -2.81 22.67
CA TYR A 187 4.00 -2.13 23.23
C TYR A 187 3.83 -2.46 24.72
N GLN A 188 3.84 -3.76 25.07
CA GLN A 188 3.73 -4.20 26.45
C GLN A 188 4.90 -3.68 27.30
N GLY A 189 6.12 -3.66 26.79
CA GLY A 189 7.27 -3.10 27.45
C GLY A 189 7.13 -1.60 27.78
N ILE A 190 6.60 -0.80 26.85
CA ILE A 190 6.38 0.63 27.04
C ILE A 190 5.26 0.88 28.06
N ILE A 191 4.11 0.23 27.90
CA ILE A 191 2.93 0.47 28.75
C ILE A 191 3.23 0.10 30.20
N ASN A 192 3.94 -1.02 30.44
CA ASN A 192 4.26 -1.50 31.77
C ASN A 192 5.53 -0.86 32.38
N SER A 193 6.19 0.06 31.69
CA SER A 193 7.37 0.77 32.20
C SER A 193 7.01 1.88 33.19
N ASP A 194 8.00 2.32 33.97
CA ASP A 194 7.89 3.46 34.90
C ASP A 194 8.09 4.83 34.21
N MET A 195 8.12 4.86 32.84
CA MET A 195 8.24 6.10 32.09
C MET A 195 7.03 7.02 32.29
N GLY A 196 7.26 8.33 32.22
CA GLY A 196 6.18 9.33 32.20
C GLY A 196 5.33 9.26 30.96
N GLU A 197 4.08 9.74 31.03
CA GLU A 197 3.11 9.66 29.94
C GLU A 197 3.62 10.24 28.60
N VAL A 198 4.30 11.38 28.65
CA VAL A 198 4.86 12.03 27.44
C VAL A 198 5.96 11.18 26.81
N GLU A 199 6.78 10.53 27.62
CA GLU A 199 7.82 9.62 27.16
C GLU A 199 7.24 8.34 26.54
N LYS A 200 6.19 7.79 27.17
CA LYS A 200 5.44 6.67 26.59
C LYS A 200 4.84 7.04 25.23
N ILE A 201 4.21 8.21 25.11
CA ILE A 201 3.66 8.70 23.83
C ILE A 201 4.76 8.78 22.77
N TYR A 202 5.94 9.34 23.12
CA TYR A 202 7.07 9.42 22.19
C TYR A 202 7.49 8.04 21.68
N TRP A 203 7.71 7.08 22.57
CA TRP A 203 8.13 5.74 22.19
C TRP A 203 7.06 4.97 21.44
N LEU A 204 5.77 5.13 21.75
CA LEU A 204 4.67 4.54 21.01
C LEU A 204 4.61 5.08 19.57
N ILE A 205 4.87 6.37 19.36
CA ILE A 205 4.95 6.95 18.00
C ILE A 205 6.16 6.40 17.25
N GLU A 206 7.33 6.32 17.89
CA GLU A 206 8.54 5.77 17.28
C GLU A 206 8.36 4.29 16.90
N ASP A 207 7.75 3.50 17.76
CA ASP A 207 7.47 2.09 17.48
C ASP A 207 6.37 1.91 16.40
N CYS A 208 5.35 2.75 16.41
CA CYS A 208 4.37 2.81 15.35
C CYS A 208 5.04 3.04 13.98
N LYS A 209 6.01 3.93 13.87
CA LYS A 209 6.76 4.18 12.63
C LYS A 209 7.60 2.97 12.21
N ARG A 210 8.37 2.41 13.14
CA ARG A 210 9.42 1.40 12.86
C ARG A 210 8.90 -0.01 12.72
N TYR A 211 7.94 -0.38 13.55
CA TYR A 211 7.41 -1.75 13.67
C TYR A 211 5.95 -1.86 13.20
N GLY A 212 5.25 -0.74 13.02
CA GLY A 212 3.91 -0.65 12.47
C GLY A 212 3.92 -0.20 11.00
N THR A 213 3.99 1.11 10.76
CA THR A 213 3.81 1.71 9.41
C THR A 213 4.81 1.19 8.39
N LEU A 214 6.10 1.15 8.73
CA LEU A 214 7.15 0.73 7.80
C LEU A 214 6.97 -0.72 7.32
N PRO A 215 6.84 -1.72 8.21
CA PRO A 215 6.62 -3.09 7.77
C PRO A 215 5.23 -3.32 7.18
N PHE A 216 4.18 -2.65 7.67
CA PHE A 216 2.86 -2.69 7.03
C PHE A 216 2.93 -2.27 5.55
N ALA A 217 3.61 -1.16 5.25
CA ALA A 217 3.78 -0.69 3.88
C ALA A 217 4.55 -1.69 3.00
N GLY A 218 5.51 -2.41 3.59
CA GLY A 218 6.25 -3.48 2.90
C GLY A 218 5.37 -4.68 2.58
N LEU A 219 4.59 -5.15 3.55
CA LEU A 219 3.64 -6.26 3.35
C LEU A 219 2.53 -5.88 2.37
N ALA A 220 2.00 -4.66 2.44
CA ALA A 220 1.03 -4.16 1.48
C ALA A 220 1.60 -4.14 0.05
N ARG A 221 2.88 -3.77 -0.12
CA ARG A 221 3.57 -3.86 -1.42
C ARG A 221 3.61 -5.30 -1.93
N GLY A 222 3.94 -6.26 -1.09
CA GLY A 222 3.91 -7.69 -1.43
C GLY A 222 2.52 -8.15 -1.85
N ALA A 223 1.47 -7.73 -1.13
CA ALA A 223 0.09 -8.05 -1.45
C ALA A 223 -0.35 -7.45 -2.80
N PHE A 224 0.02 -6.19 -3.09
CA PHE A 224 -0.29 -5.58 -4.40
C PHE A 224 0.43 -6.29 -5.55
N ILE A 225 1.68 -6.72 -5.36
CA ILE A 225 2.38 -7.54 -6.35
C ILE A 225 1.64 -8.86 -6.57
N ALA A 226 1.22 -9.54 -5.52
CA ALA A 226 0.48 -10.80 -5.61
C ALA A 226 -0.83 -10.64 -6.39
N VAL A 227 -1.62 -9.61 -6.09
CA VAL A 227 -2.88 -9.32 -6.81
C VAL A 227 -2.60 -9.04 -8.29
N GLN A 228 -1.61 -8.19 -8.61
CA GLN A 228 -1.25 -7.87 -9.99
C GLN A 228 -0.73 -9.11 -10.75
N MET A 229 0.01 -10.00 -10.07
CA MET A 229 0.49 -11.26 -10.64
C MET A 229 -0.69 -12.18 -10.97
N LEU A 230 -1.62 -12.39 -10.03
CA LEU A 230 -2.84 -13.19 -10.26
C LEU A 230 -3.69 -12.62 -11.40
N GLU A 231 -3.89 -11.30 -11.45
CA GLU A 231 -4.58 -10.65 -12.56
C GLU A 231 -3.86 -10.88 -13.90
N SER A 232 -2.52 -10.88 -13.91
CA SER A 232 -1.76 -11.18 -15.13
C SER A 232 -1.92 -12.63 -15.57
N MET A 233 -2.06 -13.58 -14.65
CA MET A 233 -2.35 -14.97 -14.96
C MET A 233 -3.72 -15.13 -15.64
N VAL A 234 -4.73 -14.38 -15.20
CA VAL A 234 -6.04 -14.33 -15.85
C VAL A 234 -5.92 -13.77 -17.27
N ARG A 235 -5.21 -12.63 -17.43
CA ARG A 235 -5.01 -12.01 -18.76
C ARG A 235 -4.20 -12.88 -19.71
N LYS A 236 -3.32 -13.74 -19.20
CA LYS A 236 -2.55 -14.73 -19.97
C LYS A 236 -3.27 -16.07 -20.10
N GLU A 237 -4.54 -16.17 -19.66
CA GLU A 237 -5.37 -17.38 -19.74
C GLU A 237 -4.75 -18.62 -19.05
N ILE A 238 -3.89 -18.38 -18.02
CA ILE A 238 -3.30 -19.45 -17.20
C ILE A 238 -4.31 -19.94 -16.17
N ILE A 239 -5.12 -19.03 -15.61
CA ILE A 239 -6.24 -19.32 -14.73
C ILE A 239 -7.50 -18.62 -15.25
N SER A 240 -8.68 -19.17 -14.95
CA SER A 240 -9.94 -18.51 -15.29
C SER A 240 -10.25 -17.33 -14.35
N ARG A 241 -11.16 -16.45 -14.77
CA ARG A 241 -11.68 -15.39 -13.91
C ARG A 241 -12.43 -15.95 -12.70
N GLU A 242 -13.12 -17.07 -12.86
CA GLU A 242 -13.82 -17.78 -11.79
C GLU A 242 -12.85 -18.31 -10.74
N ASP A 243 -11.79 -19.02 -11.17
CA ASP A 243 -10.74 -19.50 -10.26
C ASP A 243 -10.09 -18.35 -9.46
N TYR A 244 -9.85 -17.21 -10.11
CA TYR A 244 -9.33 -16.01 -9.43
C TYR A 244 -10.32 -15.49 -8.37
N GLN A 245 -11.62 -15.42 -8.70
CA GLN A 245 -12.63 -14.94 -7.78
C GLN A 245 -12.78 -15.88 -6.57
N ASP A 246 -12.81 -17.18 -6.82
CA ASP A 246 -12.89 -18.19 -5.77
C ASP A 246 -11.71 -18.10 -4.82
N PHE A 247 -10.48 -17.97 -5.35
CA PHE A 247 -9.29 -17.77 -4.53
C PHE A 247 -9.38 -16.48 -3.70
N MET A 248 -9.76 -15.35 -4.31
CA MET A 248 -9.85 -14.06 -3.61
C MET A 248 -10.94 -14.03 -2.53
N ASN A 249 -12.06 -14.74 -2.75
CA ASN A 249 -13.13 -14.87 -1.77
C ASN A 249 -12.71 -15.69 -0.54
N ASP A 250 -11.77 -16.60 -0.72
CA ASP A 250 -11.29 -17.49 0.34
C ASP A 250 -10.05 -16.95 1.09
N VAL A 251 -9.47 -15.85 0.61
CA VAL A 251 -8.38 -15.19 1.33
C VAL A 251 -8.89 -14.67 2.69
N ASN A 252 -8.34 -15.23 3.76
CA ASN A 252 -8.68 -14.85 5.13
C ASN A 252 -8.22 -13.42 5.43
N THR A 253 -9.14 -12.48 5.36
CA THR A 253 -8.92 -11.09 5.75
C THR A 253 -9.39 -10.85 7.19
N VAL A 254 -8.94 -9.75 7.81
CA VAL A 254 -9.46 -9.33 9.12
C VAL A 254 -10.98 -9.21 9.08
N SER A 255 -11.55 -8.70 7.98
CA SER A 255 -13.00 -8.55 7.83
C SER A 255 -13.72 -9.90 7.71
N SER A 256 -13.17 -10.88 6.97
CA SER A 256 -13.75 -12.22 6.88
C SER A 256 -13.65 -12.97 8.21
N ASN A 257 -12.48 -12.90 8.86
CA ASN A 257 -12.28 -13.47 10.19
C ASN A 257 -13.19 -12.84 11.24
N MET A 258 -13.36 -11.51 11.20
CA MET A 258 -14.27 -10.81 12.12
C MET A 258 -15.73 -11.26 11.95
N LYS A 259 -16.17 -11.46 10.70
CA LYS A 259 -17.52 -12.00 10.41
C LYS A 259 -17.70 -13.43 10.92
N HIS A 260 -16.71 -14.29 10.71
CA HIS A 260 -16.72 -15.64 11.22
C HIS A 260 -16.75 -15.66 12.76
N ASP A 261 -15.85 -14.91 13.38
CA ASP A 261 -15.68 -14.85 14.83
C ASP A 261 -16.87 -14.18 15.53
N PHE A 262 -17.58 -13.28 14.86
CA PHE A 262 -18.81 -12.69 15.38
C PHE A 262 -19.87 -13.76 15.69
N ASN A 263 -19.93 -14.83 14.91
CA ASN A 263 -20.85 -15.93 15.11
C ASN A 263 -20.27 -17.04 16.03
N ALA A 264 -18.96 -17.16 16.11
CA ALA A 264 -18.28 -18.27 16.80
C ALA A 264 -17.87 -17.92 18.24
N LEU A 265 -17.56 -16.66 18.52
CA LEU A 265 -17.04 -16.21 19.81
C LEU A 265 -18.16 -15.61 20.68
N SER A 266 -17.98 -15.68 22.00
CA SER A 266 -18.77 -14.87 22.89
C SER A 266 -18.52 -13.37 22.68
N ARG A 267 -19.53 -12.52 23.00
CA ARG A 267 -19.41 -11.06 22.94
C ARG A 267 -18.12 -10.56 23.60
N LYS A 268 -17.77 -11.11 24.76
CA LYS A 268 -16.57 -10.70 25.50
C LYS A 268 -15.27 -11.03 24.76
N GLU A 269 -15.18 -12.22 24.17
CA GLU A 269 -14.02 -12.66 23.41
C GLU A 269 -13.90 -11.90 22.11
N PHE A 270 -15.02 -11.66 21.42
CA PHE A 270 -15.06 -10.85 20.20
C PHE A 270 -14.58 -9.43 20.47
N ILE A 271 -15.08 -8.75 21.49
CA ILE A 271 -14.65 -7.40 21.85
C ILE A 271 -13.19 -7.39 22.31
N LYS A 272 -12.73 -8.39 23.03
CA LYS A 272 -11.31 -8.51 23.38
C LYS A 272 -10.42 -8.58 22.14
N LYS A 273 -10.84 -9.29 21.08
CA LYS A 273 -10.08 -9.49 19.86
C LYS A 273 -10.15 -8.29 18.90
N TYR A 274 -11.33 -7.74 18.70
CA TYR A 274 -11.61 -6.72 17.69
C TYR A 274 -11.97 -5.35 18.24
N GLY A 275 -12.10 -5.19 19.56
CA GLY A 275 -12.57 -3.96 20.21
C GLY A 275 -11.71 -2.74 19.92
N HIS A 276 -10.42 -2.93 19.70
CA HIS A 276 -9.48 -1.87 19.36
C HIS A 276 -9.71 -1.26 17.96
N LEU A 277 -10.47 -1.94 17.09
CA LEU A 277 -10.77 -1.46 15.75
C LEU A 277 -11.88 -0.39 15.77
N ARG A 278 -11.94 0.35 14.69
CA ARG A 278 -13.01 1.33 14.39
C ARG A 278 -13.74 0.92 13.12
N PRO A 279 -15.01 1.34 12.95
CA PRO A 279 -15.68 1.18 11.67
C PRO A 279 -14.93 1.92 10.56
N GLY A 280 -15.09 1.49 9.31
CA GLY A 280 -14.58 2.19 8.15
C GLY A 280 -15.23 3.57 8.03
N THR A 281 -14.59 4.59 8.59
CA THR A 281 -15.08 5.95 8.66
C THR A 281 -13.92 6.92 8.46
N TYR A 282 -14.21 8.07 7.88
CA TYR A 282 -13.26 9.17 7.72
C TYR A 282 -13.13 10.07 8.97
N ASP A 283 -13.80 9.72 10.08
CA ASP A 283 -13.72 10.47 11.33
C ASP A 283 -12.89 9.72 12.38
N ILE A 284 -11.70 10.23 12.65
CA ILE A 284 -10.79 9.70 13.69
C ILE A 284 -11.41 9.73 15.10
N ASN A 285 -12.47 10.53 15.34
CA ASN A 285 -13.16 10.57 16.62
C ASN A 285 -14.31 9.56 16.72
N SER A 286 -14.59 8.78 15.68
CA SER A 286 -15.57 7.71 15.77
C SER A 286 -15.19 6.75 16.88
N MET A 287 -16.18 6.31 17.64
CA MET A 287 -15.97 5.37 18.75
C MET A 287 -15.42 4.04 18.22
N ARG A 288 -14.54 3.42 19.00
CA ARG A 288 -14.07 2.06 18.72
C ARG A 288 -15.15 1.04 19.02
N TYR A 289 -14.94 -0.19 18.56
CA TYR A 289 -15.89 -1.27 18.83
C TYR A 289 -16.00 -1.64 20.31
N ASP A 290 -14.96 -1.45 21.12
CA ASP A 290 -15.01 -1.64 22.58
C ASP A 290 -15.67 -0.48 23.33
N GLU A 291 -15.66 0.73 22.76
CA GLU A 291 -16.29 1.92 23.35
C GLU A 291 -17.79 1.97 23.11
N ALA A 292 -18.29 1.46 21.99
CA ALA A 292 -19.70 1.48 21.62
C ALA A 292 -20.12 0.22 20.82
N PRO A 293 -19.99 -0.99 21.38
CA PRO A 293 -20.23 -2.24 20.64
C PRO A 293 -21.65 -2.36 20.10
N ASP A 294 -22.64 -1.92 20.86
CA ASP A 294 -24.06 -2.05 20.48
C ASP A 294 -24.49 -1.04 19.40
N LEU A 295 -23.63 -0.05 19.08
CA LEU A 295 -23.85 0.86 17.95
C LEU A 295 -23.52 0.17 16.60
N TYR A 296 -22.60 -0.78 16.61
CA TYR A 296 -22.01 -1.36 15.40
C TYR A 296 -22.43 -2.81 15.15
N PHE A 297 -22.83 -3.55 16.18
CA PHE A 297 -23.13 -4.96 16.09
C PHE A 297 -24.54 -5.29 16.61
N ASP A 298 -25.32 -5.98 15.78
CA ASP A 298 -26.55 -6.63 16.23
C ASP A 298 -26.23 -8.06 16.71
N TRP A 299 -26.11 -8.23 17.99
CA TRP A 299 -25.76 -9.52 18.63
C TRP A 299 -26.82 -10.62 18.46
N ASN A 300 -27.97 -10.30 17.88
CA ASN A 300 -29.06 -11.25 17.61
C ASN A 300 -29.06 -11.72 16.14
N ASP A 301 -28.23 -11.13 15.26
CA ASP A 301 -28.18 -11.48 13.84
C ASP A 301 -27.19 -12.64 13.61
N THR A 302 -27.75 -13.84 13.37
CA THR A 302 -26.98 -15.07 13.07
C THR A 302 -27.03 -15.36 11.57
N ARG A 303 -26.05 -14.88 10.78
CA ARG A 303 -25.91 -15.24 9.36
C ARG A 303 -24.74 -16.21 9.17
N ASN A 304 -25.03 -17.38 8.60
CA ASN A 304 -24.02 -18.39 8.27
C ASN A 304 -23.18 -17.97 7.04
N PHE A 305 -21.87 -18.08 7.15
CA PHE A 305 -20.92 -17.94 6.06
C PHE A 305 -20.23 -19.27 5.77
N SER A 306 -20.18 -19.68 4.50
CA SER A 306 -19.42 -20.85 4.03
C SER A 306 -18.10 -20.37 3.37
N GLY A 307 -16.96 -20.95 3.75
CA GLY A 307 -15.64 -20.71 3.13
C GLY A 307 -15.01 -22.05 2.71
N GLY A 308 -14.12 -22.05 1.72
CA GLY A 308 -13.42 -23.27 1.29
C GLY A 308 -12.71 -23.28 -0.07
N GLY A 309 -12.28 -22.17 -0.68
CA GLY A 309 -11.69 -22.14 -2.03
C GLY A 309 -10.17 -22.05 -2.17
N ALA A 310 -9.41 -21.48 -1.21
CA ALA A 310 -7.97 -21.22 -1.39
C ALA A 310 -7.13 -22.51 -1.43
N ASP A 311 -7.43 -23.49 -0.58
CA ASP A 311 -6.71 -24.77 -0.57
C ASP A 311 -6.99 -25.60 -1.83
N GLU A 312 -8.20 -25.52 -2.38
CA GLU A 312 -8.54 -26.15 -3.66
C GLU A 312 -7.83 -25.47 -4.82
N PHE A 313 -7.74 -24.14 -4.83
CA PHE A 313 -7.00 -23.38 -5.82
C PHE A 313 -5.52 -23.80 -5.85
N ILE A 314 -4.85 -23.82 -4.70
CA ILE A 314 -3.45 -24.21 -4.57
C ILE A 314 -3.26 -25.65 -5.09
N LYS A 315 -4.13 -26.59 -4.73
CA LYS A 315 -4.08 -27.96 -5.20
C LYS A 315 -4.32 -28.09 -6.72
N LYS A 316 -5.29 -27.34 -7.25
CA LYS A 316 -5.66 -27.36 -8.67
C LYS A 316 -4.54 -26.86 -9.57
N PHE A 317 -3.85 -25.82 -9.15
CA PHE A 317 -2.84 -25.18 -9.99
C PHE A 317 -1.40 -25.58 -9.65
N SER A 318 -1.11 -26.26 -8.54
CA SER A 318 0.21 -26.82 -8.15
C SER A 318 1.41 -26.04 -8.74
N LEU A 319 1.31 -24.72 -8.70
CA LEU A 319 2.28 -23.83 -9.33
C LEU A 319 3.58 -23.88 -8.54
N SER A 320 4.56 -24.66 -9.00
CA SER A 320 5.91 -24.52 -8.50
C SER A 320 6.52 -23.24 -9.06
N ILE A 321 7.26 -22.53 -8.23
CA ILE A 321 8.02 -21.33 -8.60
C ILE A 321 8.93 -21.61 -9.78
N ASP A 322 9.45 -22.83 -9.93
CA ASP A 322 10.27 -23.28 -11.05
C ASP A 322 9.55 -23.28 -12.40
N GLN A 323 8.23 -23.39 -12.42
CA GLN A 323 7.43 -23.32 -13.67
C GLN A 323 7.18 -21.88 -14.12
N MET A 324 7.29 -20.90 -13.23
CA MET A 324 7.17 -19.47 -13.58
C MET A 324 8.48 -18.86 -14.09
N HIS A 325 9.61 -19.56 -13.94
CA HIS A 325 10.94 -19.14 -14.43
C HIS A 325 11.25 -19.61 -15.88
N ARG A 326 10.37 -20.31 -16.52
CA ARG A 326 10.48 -20.72 -17.94
C ARG A 326 9.62 -19.82 -18.82
#